data_63bbea9127c04662f2481907b30a22c9
#
_entry.id   63bbea9127c04662f2481907b30a22c9
#
_cell.length_a   1.000
_cell.length_b   1.000
_cell.length_c   1.000
_cell.angle_alpha   90.00
_cell.angle_beta   90.00
_cell.angle_gamma   90.00
#
_symmetry.space_group_name_H-M   'P 1'
#
loop_
_entity.id
_entity.type
_entity.pdbx_description
1 polymer ?
#
loop_
_entity_poly.entity_id
_entity_poly.type
_entity_poly.pdbx_seq_one_letter_code
_entity_poly.pdbx_strand_id
1 'polypeptide(L)'
;AKMKAQGYQLISIPDGYVYIVPAAGYYYDYLNCPMLYDKWTPAQIGNQKFEERDPAILGGMFAVWNDHAGNGITVRDIHHRVMPALRTISAKTWTGAAVSVPYAEFARRGAALSEAPGVNLLGRLPGIAEGRATLRCPRPVLQPNAPVDWVGDAVGYDYTVSFELEADSVRRGDVLFSSSDATVYLASPKNGKLAFEREGYLNEFDYVVPAGRKVRLTFVGTNRETLLFVDGRFRQALYPLTLGSASTDAGLAGASADPYAASKMYYQRTLVFPLARTGNFVGRISDLSVSNYAEKY
;
A
#
# COMPACT_ATOMS: atom_id res chain seq x y z
N ALA A 1 14.41 31.03 -14.90
CA ALA A 1 15.41 31.95 -15.53
C ALA A 1 15.72 33.14 -14.61
N LYS A 2 14.74 33.93 -14.12
CA LYS A 2 14.98 35.13 -13.31
C LYS A 2 15.82 34.87 -12.05
N MET A 3 15.48 33.85 -11.27
CA MET A 3 16.21 33.50 -10.04
C MET A 3 17.67 33.11 -10.35
N LYS A 4 17.89 32.30 -11.39
CA LYS A 4 19.25 31.95 -11.83
C LYS A 4 20.05 33.20 -12.22
N ALA A 5 19.45 34.13 -12.97
CA ALA A 5 20.11 35.36 -13.36
C ALA A 5 20.49 36.27 -12.17
N GLN A 6 19.87 36.07 -11.03
CA GLN A 6 20.18 36.74 -9.76
C GLN A 6 21.18 35.94 -8.89
N GLY A 7 21.73 34.86 -9.40
CA GLY A 7 22.72 34.05 -8.71
C GLY A 7 22.17 32.97 -7.76
N TYR A 8 20.84 32.73 -7.75
CA TYR A 8 20.27 31.70 -6.91
C TYR A 8 20.49 30.30 -7.49
N GLN A 9 20.72 29.35 -6.60
CA GLN A 9 20.67 27.91 -6.89
C GLN A 9 19.25 27.40 -6.76
N LEU A 10 18.89 26.42 -7.57
CA LEU A 10 17.51 25.91 -7.71
C LEU A 10 17.43 24.41 -7.48
N ILE A 11 16.36 23.97 -6.83
CA ILE A 11 15.96 22.56 -6.73
C ILE A 11 14.62 22.40 -7.43
N SER A 12 14.52 21.42 -8.34
CA SER A 12 13.29 21.14 -9.08
C SER A 12 12.34 20.32 -8.21
N ILE A 13 11.17 20.87 -7.91
CA ILE A 13 10.09 20.20 -7.16
C ILE A 13 8.72 20.56 -7.77
N PRO A 14 8.44 20.20 -9.03
CA PRO A 14 7.19 20.57 -9.68
C PRO A 14 6.01 19.78 -9.07
N ASP A 15 5.08 20.49 -8.44
CA ASP A 15 3.90 19.93 -7.78
C ASP A 15 3.04 19.04 -8.68
N GLY A 16 2.86 19.42 -9.95
CA GLY A 16 2.13 18.65 -10.95
C GLY A 16 2.77 17.31 -11.37
N TYR A 17 3.96 16.96 -10.86
CA TYR A 17 4.66 15.72 -11.23
C TYR A 17 5.18 14.91 -10.06
N VAL A 18 5.59 15.56 -8.96
CA VAL A 18 6.37 14.92 -7.90
C VAL A 18 5.75 15.07 -6.50
N TYR A 19 4.46 15.44 -6.41
CA TYR A 19 3.73 15.48 -5.15
C TYR A 19 2.89 14.22 -4.98
N ILE A 20 3.15 13.49 -3.89
CA ILE A 20 2.32 12.38 -3.43
C ILE A 20 1.40 12.92 -2.35
N VAL A 21 0.08 12.80 -2.55
CA VAL A 21 -0.93 13.11 -1.54
C VAL A 21 -1.84 11.90 -1.40
N PRO A 22 -1.53 10.99 -0.45
CA PRO A 22 -2.24 9.73 -0.32
C PRO A 22 -3.74 9.95 -0.07
N ALA A 23 -4.57 9.16 -0.76
CA ALA A 23 -6.03 9.18 -0.65
C ALA A 23 -6.70 10.51 -1.05
N ALA A 24 -5.98 11.43 -1.68
CA ALA A 24 -6.50 12.67 -2.22
C ALA A 24 -6.71 12.56 -3.74
N GLY A 25 -7.80 13.13 -4.25
CA GLY A 25 -8.12 13.09 -5.67
C GLY A 25 -7.54 14.26 -6.48
N TYR A 26 -6.77 15.16 -5.86
CA TYR A 26 -6.25 16.38 -6.50
C TYR A 26 -4.75 16.31 -6.83
N TYR A 27 -3.99 15.40 -6.24
CA TYR A 27 -2.62 15.07 -6.60
C TYR A 27 -2.45 13.57 -6.81
N TYR A 28 -1.24 13.12 -7.03
CA TYR A 28 -0.96 11.70 -7.22
C TYR A 28 -1.05 10.93 -5.90
N ASP A 29 -1.81 9.85 -5.92
CA ASP A 29 -1.72 8.82 -4.86
C ASP A 29 -0.41 8.03 -5.01
N TYR A 30 -0.01 7.75 -6.26
CA TYR A 30 1.30 7.21 -6.67
C TYR A 30 1.84 8.06 -7.81
N LEU A 31 3.13 8.40 -7.78
CA LEU A 31 3.74 9.12 -8.89
C LEU A 31 3.70 8.30 -10.19
N ASN A 32 3.55 8.99 -11.30
CA ASN A 32 3.71 8.39 -12.63
C ASN A 32 5.21 8.16 -12.91
N CYS A 33 5.79 7.16 -12.21
CA CYS A 33 7.20 6.85 -12.31
C CYS A 33 7.68 6.52 -13.73
N PRO A 34 6.91 5.81 -14.59
CA PRO A 34 7.30 5.64 -16.01
C PRO A 34 7.51 6.97 -16.72
N MET A 35 6.56 7.89 -16.62
CA MET A 35 6.67 9.21 -17.25
C MET A 35 7.84 10.01 -16.68
N LEU A 36 8.03 10.00 -15.36
CA LEU A 36 9.16 10.68 -14.72
C LEU A 36 10.49 10.12 -15.19
N TYR A 37 10.61 8.81 -15.28
CA TYR A 37 11.82 8.13 -15.72
C TYR A 37 12.17 8.46 -17.18
N ASP A 38 11.16 8.44 -18.05
CA ASP A 38 11.38 8.63 -19.48
C ASP A 38 11.55 10.10 -19.89
N LYS A 39 10.84 11.03 -19.22
CA LYS A 39 10.67 12.40 -19.73
C LYS A 39 11.13 13.51 -18.78
N TRP A 40 11.11 13.30 -17.47
CA TRP A 40 11.45 14.35 -16.52
C TRP A 40 12.96 14.37 -16.22
N THR A 41 13.48 15.57 -15.97
CA THR A 41 14.83 15.77 -15.42
C THR A 41 14.79 16.94 -14.42
N PRO A 42 15.75 17.04 -13.48
CA PRO A 42 15.87 18.19 -12.62
C PRO A 42 16.08 19.52 -13.36
N ALA A 43 16.62 19.46 -14.59
CA ALA A 43 16.79 20.63 -15.45
C ALA A 43 15.47 21.22 -15.97
N GLN A 44 14.33 20.51 -15.78
CA GLN A 44 13.02 21.02 -16.12
C GLN A 44 12.30 21.53 -14.87
N ILE A 45 12.07 22.83 -14.76
CA ILE A 45 11.36 23.47 -13.65
C ILE A 45 10.15 24.21 -14.21
N GLY A 46 8.95 23.67 -13.97
CA GLY A 46 7.72 24.15 -14.61
C GLY A 46 7.83 24.12 -16.11
N ASN A 47 7.55 25.24 -16.77
CA ASN A 47 7.65 25.42 -18.23
C ASN A 47 9.07 25.80 -18.72
N GLN A 48 10.05 25.87 -17.81
CA GLN A 48 11.40 26.25 -18.15
C GLN A 48 12.30 25.03 -18.20
N LYS A 49 13.08 24.94 -19.29
CA LYS A 49 14.12 23.94 -19.46
C LYS A 49 15.49 24.64 -19.41
N PHE A 50 16.34 24.14 -18.53
CA PHE A 50 17.73 24.56 -18.39
C PHE A 50 18.63 23.54 -19.10
N GLU A 51 19.91 23.88 -19.25
CA GLU A 51 20.92 22.92 -19.72
C GLU A 51 21.05 21.77 -18.71
N GLU A 52 21.24 20.56 -19.22
CA GLU A 52 21.54 19.42 -18.36
C GLU A 52 22.86 19.66 -17.61
N ARG A 53 22.86 19.36 -16.31
CA ARG A 53 24.00 19.61 -15.41
C ARG A 53 24.34 21.11 -15.25
N ASP A 54 23.39 22.00 -15.45
CA ASP A 54 23.55 23.40 -15.12
C ASP A 54 23.93 23.57 -13.64
N PRO A 55 25.07 24.23 -13.30
CA PRO A 55 25.54 24.32 -11.91
C PRO A 55 24.58 25.07 -10.97
N ALA A 56 23.66 25.85 -11.54
CA ALA A 56 22.60 26.47 -10.75
C ALA A 56 21.46 25.51 -10.38
N ILE A 57 21.39 24.32 -10.99
CA ILE A 57 20.36 23.30 -10.68
C ILE A 57 20.97 22.22 -9.80
N LEU A 58 20.70 22.29 -8.50
CA LEU A 58 21.27 21.37 -7.51
C LEU A 58 20.70 19.96 -7.60
N GLY A 59 19.49 19.78 -8.17
CA GLY A 59 18.84 18.48 -8.30
C GLY A 59 17.32 18.57 -8.27
N GLY A 60 16.69 17.46 -7.88
CA GLY A 60 15.26 17.36 -7.76
C GLY A 60 14.83 16.77 -6.42
N MET A 61 13.59 17.05 -6.05
CA MET A 61 12.92 16.50 -4.85
C MET A 61 11.53 16.01 -5.24
N PHE A 62 10.97 15.16 -4.41
CA PHE A 62 9.53 14.88 -4.38
C PHE A 62 8.99 15.16 -2.98
N ALA A 63 7.71 15.42 -2.87
CA ALA A 63 7.04 15.69 -1.61
C ALA A 63 6.01 14.60 -1.30
N VAL A 64 5.81 14.34 -0.01
CA VAL A 64 4.74 13.49 0.51
C VAL A 64 3.94 14.34 1.50
N TRP A 65 2.70 14.60 1.15
CA TRP A 65 1.79 15.41 1.95
C TRP A 65 0.68 14.55 2.54
N ASN A 66 0.64 14.46 3.85
CA ASN A 66 -0.36 13.68 4.56
C ASN A 66 -1.57 14.54 4.94
N ASP A 67 -2.16 15.24 3.97
CA ASP A 67 -3.30 16.14 4.17
C ASP A 67 -4.51 15.41 4.71
N HIS A 68 -4.61 14.09 4.40
CA HIS A 68 -5.69 13.20 4.82
C HIS A 68 -5.13 12.00 5.60
N ALA A 69 -4.20 12.24 6.54
CA ALA A 69 -3.73 11.21 7.44
C ALA A 69 -4.89 10.63 8.26
N GLY A 70 -4.84 9.32 8.52
CA GLY A 70 -5.89 8.60 9.24
C GLY A 70 -7.02 8.06 8.37
N ASN A 71 -6.96 8.16 7.05
CA ASN A 71 -7.95 7.59 6.13
C ASN A 71 -7.71 6.10 5.84
N GLY A 72 -7.37 5.31 6.83
CA GLY A 72 -7.01 3.90 6.69
C GLY A 72 -5.64 3.68 6.06
N ILE A 73 -4.78 4.72 6.03
CA ILE A 73 -3.42 4.69 5.48
C ILE A 73 -2.44 4.61 6.64
N THR A 74 -1.60 3.58 6.63
CA THR A 74 -0.54 3.36 7.61
C THR A 74 0.82 3.80 7.10
N VAL A 75 1.85 3.74 7.95
CA VAL A 75 3.25 3.97 7.55
C VAL A 75 3.66 3.02 6.41
N ARG A 76 3.17 1.78 6.40
CA ARG A 76 3.45 0.80 5.33
C ARG A 76 2.88 1.25 3.98
N ASP A 77 1.68 1.84 3.98
CA ASP A 77 1.07 2.37 2.75
C ASP A 77 1.81 3.59 2.21
N ILE A 78 2.27 4.48 3.10
CA ILE A 78 3.12 5.60 2.71
C ILE A 78 4.44 5.09 2.13
N HIS A 79 5.08 4.14 2.79
CA HIS A 79 6.33 3.55 2.33
C HIS A 79 6.19 2.88 0.96
N HIS A 80 5.08 2.18 0.73
CA HIS A 80 4.76 1.57 -0.56
C HIS A 80 4.65 2.60 -1.70
N ARG A 81 4.17 3.82 -1.40
CA ARG A 81 4.10 4.94 -2.36
C ARG A 81 5.47 5.58 -2.59
N VAL A 82 6.24 5.72 -1.53
CA VAL A 82 7.53 6.40 -1.51
C VAL A 82 8.61 5.61 -2.25
N MET A 83 8.67 4.28 -2.08
CA MET A 83 9.80 3.50 -2.60
C MET A 83 9.98 3.56 -4.13
N PRO A 84 8.95 3.41 -4.98
CA PRO A 84 9.12 3.58 -6.42
C PRO A 84 9.45 5.03 -6.81
N ALA A 85 8.86 6.01 -6.11
CA ALA A 85 9.15 7.43 -6.32
C ALA A 85 10.61 7.76 -6.00
N LEU A 86 11.09 7.33 -4.83
CA LEU A 86 12.46 7.52 -4.37
C LEU A 86 13.48 6.97 -5.38
N ARG A 87 13.28 5.74 -5.83
CA ARG A 87 14.19 5.11 -6.82
C ARG A 87 14.21 5.87 -8.13
N THR A 88 13.05 6.28 -8.63
CA THR A 88 12.92 7.01 -9.88
C THR A 88 13.56 8.39 -9.80
N ILE A 89 13.23 9.17 -8.79
CA ILE A 89 13.77 10.52 -8.60
C ILE A 89 15.29 10.46 -8.35
N SER A 90 15.78 9.52 -7.53
CA SER A 90 17.23 9.34 -7.32
C SER A 90 17.96 9.03 -8.61
N ALA A 91 17.44 8.13 -9.45
CA ALA A 91 18.05 7.84 -10.74
C ALA A 91 18.10 9.09 -11.63
N LYS A 92 17.01 9.84 -11.72
CA LYS A 92 16.91 11.03 -12.56
C LYS A 92 17.75 12.21 -12.06
N THR A 93 17.89 12.37 -10.74
CA THR A 93 18.79 13.40 -10.17
C THR A 93 20.26 13.06 -10.43
N TRP A 94 20.60 11.78 -10.51
CA TRP A 94 21.95 11.33 -10.80
C TRP A 94 22.30 11.37 -12.29
N THR A 95 21.39 10.88 -13.15
CA THR A 95 21.67 10.68 -14.58
C THR A 95 21.17 11.83 -15.48
N GLY A 96 20.28 12.69 -14.99
CA GLY A 96 19.60 13.70 -15.81
C GLY A 96 18.66 13.07 -16.83
N ALA A 97 18.74 13.50 -18.08
CA ALA A 97 17.90 12.98 -19.17
C ALA A 97 18.28 11.55 -19.58
N ALA A 98 19.53 11.12 -19.32
CA ALA A 98 20.00 9.80 -19.74
C ALA A 98 19.25 8.67 -19.00
N VAL A 99 18.83 7.66 -19.76
CA VAL A 99 18.27 6.40 -19.25
C VAL A 99 19.04 5.25 -19.87
N SER A 100 19.40 4.26 -19.08
CA SER A 100 20.25 3.14 -19.51
C SER A 100 19.46 1.92 -19.94
N VAL A 101 18.24 1.76 -19.44
CA VAL A 101 17.35 0.62 -19.71
C VAL A 101 15.90 1.11 -19.76
N PRO A 102 14.98 0.37 -20.38
CA PRO A 102 13.54 0.68 -20.30
C PRO A 102 13.03 0.71 -18.85
N TYR A 103 12.01 1.53 -18.58
CA TYR A 103 11.46 1.67 -17.22
C TYR A 103 11.07 0.34 -16.58
N ALA A 104 10.46 -0.58 -17.33
CA ALA A 104 10.05 -1.88 -16.81
C ALA A 104 11.23 -2.68 -16.22
N GLU A 105 12.38 -2.66 -16.90
CA GLU A 105 13.60 -3.30 -16.41
C GLU A 105 14.20 -2.55 -15.22
N PHE A 106 14.20 -1.23 -15.23
CA PHE A 106 14.60 -0.40 -14.10
C PHE A 106 13.76 -0.70 -12.85
N ALA A 107 12.43 -0.74 -13.02
CA ALA A 107 11.49 -1.02 -11.93
C ALA A 107 11.69 -2.44 -11.37
N ARG A 108 11.88 -3.44 -12.24
CA ARG A 108 12.15 -4.82 -11.85
C ARG A 108 13.44 -4.93 -11.02
N ARG A 109 14.54 -4.34 -11.49
CA ARG A 109 15.82 -4.31 -10.74
C ARG A 109 15.66 -3.58 -9.42
N GLY A 110 14.96 -2.45 -9.42
CA GLY A 110 14.67 -1.69 -8.21
C GLY A 110 13.81 -2.48 -7.20
N ALA A 111 12.87 -3.29 -7.67
CA ALA A 111 12.05 -4.13 -6.80
C ALA A 111 12.87 -5.24 -6.11
N ALA A 112 13.96 -5.70 -6.71
CA ALA A 112 14.85 -6.70 -6.10
C ALA A 112 15.73 -6.14 -4.98
N LEU A 113 15.95 -4.81 -4.93
CA LEU A 113 16.76 -4.20 -3.89
C LEU A 113 16.03 -4.21 -2.54
N SER A 114 16.76 -4.46 -1.47
CA SER A 114 16.24 -4.30 -0.09
C SER A 114 15.86 -2.84 0.19
N GLU A 115 15.01 -2.65 1.17
CA GLU A 115 14.59 -1.30 1.61
C GLU A 115 15.71 -0.63 2.41
N ALA A 116 16.16 -1.29 3.47
CA ALA A 116 17.34 -0.98 4.27
C ALA A 116 17.67 -2.21 5.12
N PRO A 117 18.85 -2.30 5.73
CA PRO A 117 19.17 -3.37 6.67
C PRO A 117 18.14 -3.48 7.80
N GLY A 118 17.52 -4.65 7.96
CA GLY A 118 16.54 -4.90 9.01
C GLY A 118 15.14 -4.27 8.77
N VAL A 119 14.90 -3.64 7.63
CA VAL A 119 13.61 -3.03 7.30
C VAL A 119 12.87 -3.88 6.27
N ASN A 120 11.60 -4.17 6.54
CA ASN A 120 10.67 -4.83 5.62
C ASN A 120 9.26 -4.21 5.75
N LEU A 121 9.16 -2.90 5.55
CA LEU A 121 7.87 -2.19 5.57
C LEU A 121 7.00 -2.54 4.36
N LEU A 122 7.60 -2.94 3.25
CA LEU A 122 6.87 -3.44 2.08
C LEU A 122 6.27 -4.83 2.31
N GLY A 123 6.61 -5.53 3.40
CA GLY A 123 6.06 -6.86 3.70
C GLY A 123 6.42 -7.90 2.64
N ARG A 124 7.68 -7.91 2.19
CA ARG A 124 8.18 -8.88 1.21
C ARG A 124 8.35 -10.25 1.85
N LEU A 125 8.11 -11.28 1.06
CA LEU A 125 8.33 -12.66 1.51
C LEU A 125 9.83 -12.93 1.68
N PRO A 126 10.24 -13.61 2.76
CA PRO A 126 11.64 -13.91 3.04
C PRO A 126 12.24 -14.81 1.95
N GLY A 127 13.48 -14.51 1.56
CA GLY A 127 14.20 -15.29 0.55
C GLY A 127 13.75 -15.09 -0.90
N ILE A 128 12.73 -14.27 -1.15
CA ILE A 128 12.21 -14.00 -2.49
C ILE A 128 12.66 -12.61 -2.93
N ALA A 129 13.71 -12.54 -3.74
CA ALA A 129 14.22 -11.30 -4.29
C ALA A 129 13.45 -10.84 -5.53
N GLU A 130 13.09 -11.76 -6.42
CA GLU A 130 12.41 -11.48 -7.68
C GLU A 130 11.38 -12.57 -8.01
N GLY A 131 10.41 -12.20 -8.87
CA GLY A 131 9.42 -13.11 -9.42
C GLY A 131 8.25 -13.42 -8.48
N ARG A 132 7.33 -14.21 -9.01
CA ARG A 132 6.14 -14.67 -8.27
C ARG A 132 6.49 -15.92 -7.48
N ALA A 133 6.11 -15.92 -6.22
CA ALA A 133 6.33 -17.06 -5.33
C ALA A 133 5.15 -17.24 -4.38
N THR A 134 4.93 -18.49 -3.99
CA THR A 134 3.99 -18.89 -2.95
C THR A 134 4.74 -19.69 -1.91
N LEU A 135 4.72 -19.23 -0.67
CA LEU A 135 5.25 -19.95 0.48
C LEU A 135 4.10 -20.67 1.19
N ARG A 136 4.35 -21.91 1.60
CA ARG A 136 3.41 -22.68 2.42
C ARG A 136 3.90 -22.77 3.85
N CYS A 137 2.98 -22.69 4.79
CA CYS A 137 3.31 -22.84 6.21
C CYS A 137 3.98 -24.20 6.44
N PRO A 138 5.16 -24.25 7.05
CA PRO A 138 5.83 -25.53 7.35
C PRO A 138 5.10 -26.32 8.43
N ARG A 139 4.26 -25.67 9.22
CA ARG A 139 3.41 -26.32 10.22
C ARG A 139 2.07 -26.68 9.59
N PRO A 140 1.64 -27.96 9.65
CA PRO A 140 0.39 -28.40 9.05
C PRO A 140 -0.85 -27.76 9.70
N VAL A 141 -0.73 -27.39 10.98
CA VAL A 141 -1.80 -26.76 11.76
C VAL A 141 -1.22 -25.61 12.60
N LEU A 142 -1.88 -24.48 12.56
CA LEU A 142 -1.64 -23.33 13.44
C LEU A 142 -2.71 -23.31 14.54
N GLN A 143 -2.24 -23.28 15.79
CA GLN A 143 -3.07 -23.16 16.97
C GLN A 143 -3.38 -21.68 17.27
N PRO A 144 -4.44 -21.39 18.03
CA PRO A 144 -4.68 -20.06 18.57
C PRO A 144 -3.51 -19.51 19.38
N ASN A 145 -3.35 -18.19 19.36
CA ASN A 145 -2.31 -17.44 20.09
C ASN A 145 -0.86 -17.88 19.80
N ALA A 146 -0.61 -18.50 18.64
CA ALA A 146 0.70 -18.95 18.22
C ALA A 146 1.42 -17.92 17.34
N PRO A 147 2.76 -17.80 17.40
CA PRO A 147 3.51 -16.98 16.47
C PRO A 147 3.43 -17.56 15.06
N VAL A 148 3.42 -16.67 14.06
CA VAL A 148 3.56 -17.00 12.65
C VAL A 148 4.94 -16.48 12.22
N ASP A 149 5.99 -17.29 12.41
CA ASP A 149 7.39 -16.84 12.44
C ASP A 149 8.18 -17.15 11.16
N TRP A 150 7.51 -17.58 10.10
CA TRP A 150 8.16 -18.05 8.87
C TRP A 150 8.05 -17.08 7.67
N VAL A 151 7.19 -16.06 7.73
CA VAL A 151 7.00 -15.06 6.66
C VAL A 151 7.22 -13.60 7.11
N GLY A 152 7.57 -13.37 8.36
CA GLY A 152 7.62 -12.03 8.95
C GLY A 152 6.30 -11.63 9.60
N ASP A 153 6.17 -10.35 9.97
CA ASP A 153 5.02 -9.84 10.72
C ASP A 153 3.81 -9.48 9.86
N ALA A 154 4.03 -9.30 8.55
CA ALA A 154 2.97 -8.96 7.60
C ALA A 154 3.40 -9.28 6.16
N VAL A 155 2.43 -9.46 5.26
CA VAL A 155 2.65 -9.46 3.81
C VAL A 155 2.02 -8.22 3.17
N GLY A 156 2.80 -7.52 2.34
CA GLY A 156 2.38 -6.32 1.63
C GLY A 156 1.85 -6.59 0.23
N TYR A 157 1.42 -5.53 -0.43
CA TYR A 157 0.83 -5.55 -1.77
C TYR A 157 1.84 -5.94 -2.86
N ASP A 158 1.44 -6.65 -3.93
CA ASP A 158 0.20 -7.43 -4.04
C ASP A 158 0.37 -8.78 -3.35
N TYR A 159 -0.70 -9.32 -2.81
CA TYR A 159 -0.60 -10.63 -2.16
C TYR A 159 -1.85 -11.49 -2.34
N THR A 160 -1.70 -12.79 -2.07
CA THR A 160 -2.78 -13.74 -1.82
C THR A 160 -2.44 -14.52 -0.55
N VAL A 161 -3.34 -14.51 0.43
CA VAL A 161 -3.25 -15.34 1.65
C VAL A 161 -4.44 -16.28 1.67
N SER A 162 -4.18 -17.58 1.68
CA SER A 162 -5.21 -18.62 1.69
C SER A 162 -4.97 -19.63 2.79
N PHE A 163 -6.03 -20.03 3.48
CA PHE A 163 -5.97 -21.03 4.54
C PHE A 163 -7.32 -21.73 4.73
N GLU A 164 -7.29 -22.93 5.29
CA GLU A 164 -8.47 -23.61 5.81
C GLU A 164 -8.67 -23.24 7.28
N LEU A 165 -9.88 -22.90 7.63
CA LEU A 165 -10.30 -22.61 8.99
C LEU A 165 -11.40 -23.58 9.41
N GLU A 166 -11.22 -24.18 10.57
CA GLU A 166 -12.26 -24.93 11.27
C GLU A 166 -12.41 -24.31 12.66
N ALA A 167 -13.45 -23.47 12.82
CA ALA A 167 -13.76 -22.79 14.07
C ALA A 167 -14.75 -23.63 14.88
N ASP A 168 -14.38 -24.05 16.08
CA ASP A 168 -15.26 -24.83 16.97
C ASP A 168 -16.37 -23.94 17.55
N SER A 169 -16.06 -22.66 17.75
CA SER A 169 -17.02 -21.62 18.13
C SER A 169 -16.64 -20.29 17.50
N VAL A 170 -17.60 -19.40 17.35
CA VAL A 170 -17.43 -18.05 16.80
C VAL A 170 -18.07 -17.05 17.73
N ARG A 171 -17.27 -16.17 18.31
CA ARG A 171 -17.72 -15.13 19.25
C ARG A 171 -17.27 -13.77 18.74
N ARG A 172 -18.06 -12.74 19.01
CA ARG A 172 -17.68 -11.36 18.68
C ARG A 172 -16.36 -11.01 19.37
N GLY A 173 -15.43 -10.45 18.62
CA GLY A 173 -14.08 -10.12 19.06
C GLY A 173 -13.05 -11.23 18.87
N ASP A 174 -13.44 -12.42 18.38
CA ASP A 174 -12.47 -13.46 18.04
C ASP A 174 -11.57 -12.99 16.88
N VAL A 175 -10.26 -13.14 17.07
CA VAL A 175 -9.21 -12.70 16.16
C VAL A 175 -8.60 -13.91 15.47
N LEU A 176 -8.40 -13.83 14.14
CA LEU A 176 -7.68 -14.83 13.36
C LEU A 176 -6.18 -14.57 13.32
N PHE A 177 -5.81 -13.35 12.91
CA PHE A 177 -4.41 -12.93 12.77
C PHE A 177 -4.22 -11.51 13.26
N SER A 178 -3.05 -11.19 13.76
CA SER A 178 -2.69 -9.84 14.19
C SER A 178 -1.21 -9.53 13.95
N SER A 179 -0.92 -8.24 13.80
CA SER A 179 0.41 -7.61 13.83
C SER A 179 0.32 -6.28 14.58
N SER A 180 1.39 -5.51 14.57
CA SER A 180 1.37 -4.13 15.08
C SER A 180 0.53 -3.17 14.21
N ASP A 181 0.26 -3.53 12.96
CA ASP A 181 -0.34 -2.67 11.93
C ASP A 181 -1.82 -2.98 11.66
N ALA A 182 -2.24 -4.24 11.90
CA ALA A 182 -3.59 -4.67 11.58
C ALA A 182 -4.04 -5.86 12.43
N THR A 183 -5.36 -6.03 12.51
CA THR A 183 -6.03 -7.20 13.10
C THR A 183 -7.06 -7.74 12.12
N VAL A 184 -7.04 -9.05 11.85
CA VAL A 184 -8.10 -9.76 11.13
C VAL A 184 -8.97 -10.50 12.13
N TYR A 185 -10.23 -10.09 12.22
CA TYR A 185 -11.22 -10.69 13.11
C TYR A 185 -11.91 -11.87 12.42
N LEU A 186 -12.00 -13.00 13.10
CA LEU A 186 -12.94 -14.07 12.76
C LEU A 186 -14.38 -13.56 12.81
N ALA A 187 -14.68 -12.80 13.84
CA ALA A 187 -15.97 -12.21 14.10
C ALA A 187 -15.79 -10.81 14.69
N SER A 188 -16.16 -9.80 13.94
CA SER A 188 -16.04 -8.40 14.34
C SER A 188 -16.72 -8.14 15.69
N PRO A 189 -16.14 -7.29 16.55
CA PRO A 189 -16.77 -6.95 17.84
C PRO A 189 -18.12 -6.24 17.65
N LYS A 190 -18.33 -5.60 16.49
CA LYS A 190 -19.54 -4.85 16.19
C LYS A 190 -20.75 -5.74 15.89
N ASN A 191 -20.61 -6.70 14.96
CA ASN A 191 -21.76 -7.47 14.45
C ASN A 191 -21.46 -8.95 14.20
N GLY A 192 -20.23 -9.43 14.48
CA GLY A 192 -19.84 -10.82 14.31
C GLY A 192 -19.51 -11.24 12.87
N LYS A 193 -19.39 -10.30 11.94
CA LYS A 193 -18.93 -10.59 10.56
C LYS A 193 -17.41 -10.70 10.51
N LEU A 194 -16.90 -11.41 9.52
CA LEU A 194 -15.48 -11.41 9.18
C LEU A 194 -15.03 -9.98 8.87
N ALA A 195 -13.90 -9.55 9.44
CA ALA A 195 -13.48 -8.16 9.34
C ALA A 195 -11.97 -8.00 9.46
N PHE A 196 -11.48 -6.81 9.14
CA PHE A 196 -10.16 -6.37 9.57
C PHE A 196 -10.20 -4.94 10.10
N GLU A 197 -9.26 -4.64 10.97
CA GLU A 197 -9.05 -3.31 11.53
C GLU A 197 -7.63 -2.82 11.27
N ARG A 198 -7.52 -1.55 10.86
CA ARG A 198 -6.26 -0.82 10.73
C ARG A 198 -6.49 0.63 11.16
N GLU A 199 -5.55 1.23 11.86
CA GLU A 199 -5.63 2.62 12.33
C GLU A 199 -6.96 2.96 13.03
N GLY A 200 -7.55 2.00 13.76
CA GLY A 200 -8.85 2.17 14.42
C GLY A 200 -10.06 2.10 13.47
N TYR A 201 -9.88 1.81 12.20
CA TYR A 201 -10.95 1.67 11.22
C TYR A 201 -11.30 0.20 11.00
N LEU A 202 -12.54 -0.18 11.38
CA LEU A 202 -13.09 -1.51 11.18
C LEU A 202 -13.72 -1.64 9.79
N ASN A 203 -13.24 -2.61 9.02
CA ASN A 203 -13.71 -2.94 7.68
C ASN A 203 -14.33 -4.33 7.69
N GLU A 204 -15.63 -4.43 7.44
CA GLU A 204 -16.39 -5.67 7.54
C GLU A 204 -16.72 -6.22 6.15
N PHE A 205 -16.55 -7.53 5.99
CA PHE A 205 -17.10 -8.29 4.86
C PHE A 205 -18.52 -8.72 5.19
N ASP A 206 -19.37 -8.82 4.17
CA ASP A 206 -20.73 -9.38 4.34
C ASP A 206 -20.67 -10.91 4.39
N TYR A 207 -19.96 -11.42 5.39
CA TYR A 207 -19.79 -12.84 5.61
C TYR A 207 -19.65 -13.16 7.10
N VAL A 208 -20.41 -14.14 7.58
CA VAL A 208 -20.28 -14.70 8.91
C VAL A 208 -19.67 -16.10 8.77
N VAL A 209 -18.57 -16.33 9.46
CA VAL A 209 -17.91 -17.65 9.43
C VAL A 209 -18.75 -18.64 10.23
N PRO A 210 -19.11 -19.80 9.67
CA PRO A 210 -19.87 -20.81 10.39
C PRO A 210 -18.99 -21.55 11.41
N ALA A 211 -19.51 -21.79 12.62
CA ALA A 211 -18.88 -22.69 13.58
C ALA A 211 -19.11 -24.16 13.20
N GLY A 212 -18.17 -25.04 13.58
CA GLY A 212 -18.24 -26.49 13.36
C GLY A 212 -18.14 -26.93 11.90
N ARG A 213 -17.80 -26.02 11.00
CA ARG A 213 -17.62 -26.33 9.58
C ARG A 213 -16.27 -25.82 9.08
N LYS A 214 -15.56 -26.66 8.35
CA LYS A 214 -14.35 -26.25 7.64
C LYS A 214 -14.71 -25.34 6.47
N VAL A 215 -14.02 -24.20 6.35
CA VAL A 215 -14.12 -23.26 5.23
C VAL A 215 -12.73 -22.86 4.77
N ARG A 216 -12.55 -22.65 3.47
CA ARG A 216 -11.34 -22.03 2.93
C ARG A 216 -11.57 -20.54 2.77
N LEU A 217 -10.78 -19.73 3.46
CA LEU A 217 -10.75 -18.29 3.31
C LEU A 217 -9.53 -17.90 2.48
N THR A 218 -9.77 -17.04 1.48
CA THR A 218 -8.68 -16.46 0.67
C THR A 218 -8.86 -14.96 0.62
N PHE A 219 -7.83 -14.24 1.06
CA PHE A 219 -7.71 -12.80 0.97
C PHE A 219 -6.76 -12.45 -0.16
N VAL A 220 -7.20 -11.58 -1.06
CA VAL A 220 -6.35 -11.00 -2.09
C VAL A 220 -6.28 -9.51 -1.84
N GLY A 221 -5.07 -9.00 -1.62
CA GLY A 221 -4.85 -7.59 -1.33
C GLY A 221 -4.02 -6.90 -2.40
N THR A 222 -4.51 -5.77 -2.84
CA THR A 222 -3.75 -4.81 -3.66
C THR A 222 -3.69 -3.47 -2.96
N ASN A 223 -2.90 -2.55 -3.48
CA ASN A 223 -2.85 -1.18 -2.97
C ASN A 223 -4.15 -0.37 -3.18
N ARG A 224 -5.20 -0.99 -3.71
CA ARG A 224 -6.50 -0.34 -4.01
C ARG A 224 -7.69 -1.03 -3.38
N GLU A 225 -7.59 -2.34 -3.10
CA GLU A 225 -8.73 -3.12 -2.67
C GLU A 225 -8.31 -4.34 -1.85
N THR A 226 -9.25 -4.88 -1.10
CA THR A 226 -9.12 -6.17 -0.42
C THR A 226 -10.29 -7.06 -0.84
N LEU A 227 -10.00 -8.22 -1.43
CA LEU A 227 -11.00 -9.17 -1.88
C LEU A 227 -11.05 -10.36 -0.93
N LEU A 228 -12.26 -10.89 -0.74
CA LEU A 228 -12.53 -12.12 -0.01
C LEU A 228 -13.10 -13.17 -0.96
N PHE A 229 -12.52 -14.38 -0.90
CA PHE A 229 -13.07 -15.59 -1.47
C PHE A 229 -13.36 -16.60 -0.36
N VAL A 230 -14.44 -17.34 -0.49
CA VAL A 230 -14.84 -18.40 0.43
C VAL A 230 -15.05 -19.68 -0.38
N ASP A 231 -14.38 -20.74 0.01
CA ASP A 231 -14.40 -22.05 -0.69
C ASP A 231 -14.14 -21.90 -2.21
N GLY A 232 -13.17 -21.03 -2.56
CA GLY A 232 -12.76 -20.72 -3.94
C GLY A 232 -13.72 -19.84 -4.73
N ARG A 233 -14.80 -19.34 -4.12
CA ARG A 233 -15.79 -18.46 -4.78
C ARG A 233 -15.63 -17.04 -4.30
N PHE A 234 -15.62 -16.09 -5.24
CA PHE A 234 -15.65 -14.67 -4.90
C PHE A 234 -16.84 -14.34 -4.01
N ARG A 235 -16.58 -13.65 -2.92
CA ARG A 235 -17.59 -13.22 -1.96
C ARG A 235 -17.82 -11.71 -2.00
N GLN A 236 -16.72 -10.93 -1.90
CA GLN A 236 -16.83 -9.47 -1.84
C GLN A 236 -15.48 -8.81 -2.11
N ALA A 237 -15.53 -7.59 -2.66
CA ALA A 237 -14.40 -6.67 -2.69
C ALA A 237 -14.69 -5.44 -1.82
N LEU A 238 -13.71 -5.01 -1.07
CA LEU A 238 -13.73 -3.77 -0.31
C LEU A 238 -12.90 -2.73 -1.07
N TYR A 239 -13.61 -1.83 -1.77
CA TYR A 239 -13.01 -0.72 -2.51
C TYR A 239 -12.89 0.52 -1.64
N PRO A 240 -12.04 1.51 -2.00
CA PRO A 240 -12.02 2.80 -1.34
C PRO A 240 -13.40 3.44 -1.31
N LEU A 241 -13.74 4.07 -0.19
CA LEU A 241 -14.98 4.83 -0.04
C LEU A 241 -14.69 6.31 -0.29
N THR A 242 -15.56 6.97 -1.06
CA THR A 242 -15.52 8.41 -1.22
C THR A 242 -16.05 9.06 0.04
N LEU A 243 -15.24 9.90 0.70
CA LEU A 243 -15.62 10.62 1.92
C LEU A 243 -16.28 11.98 1.67
N GLY A 244 -16.25 12.47 0.44
CA GLY A 244 -16.77 13.78 0.05
C GLY A 244 -15.84 14.49 -0.91
N SER A 245 -16.11 15.76 -1.19
CA SER A 245 -15.21 16.63 -1.92
C SER A 245 -14.48 17.58 -0.95
N ALA A 246 -13.27 17.99 -1.30
CA ALA A 246 -12.49 18.94 -0.49
C ALA A 246 -13.21 20.27 -0.25
N SER A 247 -14.19 20.61 -1.11
CA SER A 247 -15.01 21.83 -0.98
C SER A 247 -16.02 21.82 0.17
N THR A 248 -16.25 20.68 0.82
CA THR A 248 -17.19 20.58 1.95
C THR A 248 -16.55 20.91 3.29
N ASP A 249 -15.25 21.19 3.32
CA ASP A 249 -14.60 21.71 4.51
C ASP A 249 -15.06 23.15 4.73
N ALA A 250 -15.82 23.39 5.79
CA ALA A 250 -16.50 24.65 6.07
C ALA A 250 -15.58 25.88 6.17
N GLY A 251 -14.26 25.68 6.27
CA GLY A 251 -13.24 26.72 6.25
C GLY A 251 -12.85 27.21 4.85
N LEU A 252 -13.16 26.45 3.80
CA LEU A 252 -12.78 26.74 2.40
C LEU A 252 -13.97 27.12 1.52
N ALA A 253 -15.17 27.18 2.07
CA ALA A 253 -16.43 27.45 1.35
C ALA A 253 -16.48 28.81 0.62
N GLY A 254 -15.44 29.62 0.65
CA GLY A 254 -15.33 30.89 -0.06
C GLY A 254 -14.38 30.91 -1.26
N ALA A 255 -13.61 29.84 -1.49
CA ALA A 255 -12.65 29.78 -2.60
C ALA A 255 -13.30 29.18 -3.85
N SER A 256 -14.17 29.91 -4.48
CA SER A 256 -14.94 29.49 -5.68
C SER A 256 -14.09 29.26 -6.94
N ALA A 257 -12.78 29.32 -6.86
CA ALA A 257 -11.86 29.17 -8.00
C ALA A 257 -10.77 28.09 -7.77
N ASP A 258 -10.82 27.32 -6.67
CA ASP A 258 -9.84 26.27 -6.44
C ASP A 258 -10.18 25.05 -7.34
N PRO A 259 -9.31 24.69 -8.31
CA PRO A 259 -9.53 23.52 -9.15
C PRO A 259 -9.56 22.19 -8.32
N TYR A 260 -9.06 22.22 -7.09
CA TYR A 260 -9.06 21.10 -6.17
C TYR A 260 -10.34 20.96 -5.35
N ALA A 261 -11.16 22.02 -5.30
CA ALA A 261 -12.39 22.05 -4.51
C ALA A 261 -13.41 20.95 -4.89
N ALA A 262 -13.39 20.49 -6.13
CA ALA A 262 -14.22 19.39 -6.62
C ALA A 262 -13.57 18.01 -6.44
N SER A 263 -12.34 17.93 -5.94
CA SER A 263 -11.58 16.68 -5.83
C SER A 263 -12.10 15.83 -4.67
N LYS A 264 -12.18 14.53 -4.91
CA LYS A 264 -12.69 13.57 -3.94
C LYS A 264 -11.60 13.12 -3.00
N MET A 265 -11.94 13.01 -1.72
CA MET A 265 -11.13 12.32 -0.73
C MET A 265 -11.60 10.88 -0.58
N TYR A 266 -10.67 9.98 -0.30
CA TYR A 266 -10.95 8.55 -0.20
C TYR A 266 -10.54 8.02 1.16
N TYR A 267 -11.41 7.16 1.72
CA TYR A 267 -11.05 6.26 2.80
C TYR A 267 -10.56 4.94 2.19
N GLN A 268 -9.33 4.54 2.52
CA GLN A 268 -8.72 3.33 1.98
C GLN A 268 -9.20 2.10 2.75
N ARG A 269 -9.61 1.06 2.03
CA ARG A 269 -10.06 -0.22 2.60
C ARG A 269 -9.13 -1.36 2.15
N THR A 270 -7.86 -1.05 2.14
CA THR A 270 -6.79 -1.97 1.82
C THR A 270 -6.25 -2.62 3.09
N LEU A 271 -5.71 -3.82 2.98
CA LEU A 271 -5.13 -4.56 4.09
C LEU A 271 -3.71 -4.99 3.73
N VAL A 272 -2.73 -4.54 4.49
CA VAL A 272 -1.45 -5.25 4.61
C VAL A 272 -1.72 -6.41 5.56
N PHE A 273 -1.64 -7.64 5.07
CA PHE A 273 -2.15 -8.78 5.82
C PHE A 273 -1.27 -9.10 7.02
N PRO A 274 -1.82 -9.10 8.26
CA PRO A 274 -1.05 -9.33 9.47
C PRO A 274 -0.70 -10.82 9.63
N LEU A 275 0.57 -11.11 9.90
CA LEU A 275 1.08 -12.48 10.06
C LEU A 275 2.08 -12.62 11.23
N ALA A 276 2.09 -11.68 12.19
CA ALA A 276 2.95 -11.82 13.35
C ALA A 276 2.52 -12.99 14.24
N ARG A 277 1.21 -13.16 14.41
CA ARG A 277 0.65 -14.25 15.20
C ARG A 277 -0.80 -14.55 14.83
N THR A 278 -1.23 -15.77 15.17
CA THR A 278 -2.65 -16.11 15.24
C THR A 278 -3.30 -15.48 16.47
N GLY A 279 -4.59 -15.22 16.40
CA GLY A 279 -5.36 -14.63 17.50
C GLY A 279 -6.00 -15.66 18.43
N ASN A 280 -7.02 -15.21 19.15
CA ASN A 280 -7.69 -15.94 20.23
C ASN A 280 -8.90 -16.79 19.78
N PHE A 281 -9.06 -17.02 18.47
CA PHE A 281 -10.15 -17.86 17.96
C PHE A 281 -10.11 -19.27 18.62
N VAL A 282 -11.21 -19.98 18.62
CA VAL A 282 -11.29 -21.36 19.08
C VAL A 282 -11.44 -22.29 17.88
N GLY A 283 -10.47 -23.16 17.67
CA GLY A 283 -10.40 -24.03 16.49
C GLY A 283 -8.99 -24.17 15.94
N ARG A 284 -8.87 -24.42 14.64
CA ARG A 284 -7.56 -24.60 13.96
C ARG A 284 -7.52 -23.96 12.59
N ILE A 285 -6.34 -23.53 12.21
CA ILE A 285 -6.00 -23.09 10.83
C ILE A 285 -5.07 -24.14 10.23
N SER A 286 -5.32 -24.55 9.00
CA SER A 286 -4.48 -25.47 8.25
C SER A 286 -4.27 -25.00 6.81
N ASP A 287 -3.31 -25.60 6.11
CA ASP A 287 -2.97 -25.29 4.71
C ASP A 287 -2.81 -23.78 4.43
N LEU A 288 -2.13 -23.09 5.35
CA LEU A 288 -1.83 -21.66 5.16
C LEU A 288 -0.77 -21.49 4.08
N SER A 289 -1.10 -20.68 3.08
CA SER A 289 -0.20 -20.26 2.01
C SER A 289 -0.22 -18.74 1.83
N VAL A 290 0.94 -18.18 1.45
CA VAL A 290 1.13 -16.74 1.24
C VAL A 290 1.87 -16.55 -0.07
N SER A 291 1.27 -15.78 -0.98
CA SER A 291 1.85 -15.43 -2.27
C SER A 291 2.15 -13.94 -2.34
N ASN A 292 3.24 -13.56 -3.03
CA ASN A 292 3.62 -12.18 -3.30
C ASN A 292 2.98 -11.62 -4.58
N TYR A 293 1.77 -12.05 -4.89
CA TYR A 293 1.00 -11.56 -6.02
C TYR A 293 -0.50 -11.71 -5.75
N ALA A 294 -1.28 -10.81 -6.33
CA ALA A 294 -2.73 -10.93 -6.36
C ALA A 294 -3.12 -12.02 -7.37
N GLU A 295 -3.74 -13.09 -6.88
CA GLU A 295 -4.26 -14.15 -7.73
C GLU A 295 -5.52 -13.67 -8.44
N LYS A 296 -5.63 -13.99 -9.72
CA LYS A 296 -6.86 -13.74 -10.50
C LYS A 296 -7.68 -15.00 -10.47
N TYR A 297 -8.87 -14.94 -9.94
CA TYR A 297 -9.85 -16.02 -9.87
C TYR A 297 -10.91 -15.90 -10.96
#